data_0002b469ef52f04d70f18bdbfe52793d
#
_entry.id   0002b469ef52f04d70f18bdbfe52793d
#
_cell.length_a   1.000
_cell.length_b   1.000
_cell.length_c   1.000
_cell.angle_alpha   90.00
_cell.angle_beta   90.00
_cell.angle_gamma   90.00
#
_symmetry.space_group_name_H-M   'P 1'
#
loop_
_entity.id
_entity.type
_entity.pdbx_description
1 polymer ?
#
loop_
_entity_poly.entity_id
_entity_poly.type
_entity_poly.pdbx_seq_one_letter_code
_entity_poly.pdbx_strand_id
1 'polypeptide(L)'
;VFQDLDTDNLDRIRVCANSRFGKIAWHFPTNGNGGENYGYVKYNIVLDQWDYGSNSTANPYVARSAWINESVLGPPIGAGLNQYLYQHETSTDADGVAMDSYFQTGYFVLNEADVKMFIDQVWPDMKWGYYGGTQGANILLTFYVTDYAGQTPIAYGPYTLTQATTYITPRFRGRLVSIKIESNDIGSFWRLGNIRYRIQADGRF
;
A
#
# COMPACT_ATOMS: atom_id res chain seq x y z
N VAL A 1 -9.45 -6.72 -8.90
CA VAL A 1 -10.07 -5.81 -7.93
C VAL A 1 -11.44 -6.33 -7.52
N PHE A 2 -12.28 -6.75 -8.47
CA PHE A 2 -13.65 -7.20 -8.20
C PHE A 2 -13.83 -8.72 -8.16
N GLN A 3 -12.75 -9.47 -7.97
CA GLN A 3 -12.81 -10.93 -7.94
C GLN A 3 -13.67 -11.46 -6.77
N ASP A 4 -13.69 -10.71 -5.66
CA ASP A 4 -14.44 -11.06 -4.47
C ASP A 4 -15.75 -10.25 -4.32
N LEU A 5 -16.21 -9.58 -5.38
CA LEU A 5 -17.45 -8.80 -5.34
C LEU A 5 -18.66 -9.72 -5.11
N ASP A 6 -19.43 -9.42 -4.08
CA ASP A 6 -20.70 -10.06 -3.81
C ASP A 6 -21.80 -9.45 -4.70
N THR A 7 -22.13 -10.15 -5.78
CA THR A 7 -23.10 -9.68 -6.78
C THR A 7 -24.55 -9.73 -6.30
N ASP A 8 -24.84 -10.46 -5.24
CA ASP A 8 -26.19 -10.57 -4.69
C ASP A 8 -26.57 -9.36 -3.81
N ASN A 9 -25.58 -8.56 -3.41
CA ASN A 9 -25.73 -7.41 -2.51
C ASN A 9 -25.25 -6.08 -3.11
N LEU A 10 -25.35 -5.89 -4.42
CA LEU A 10 -24.87 -4.67 -5.10
C LEU A 10 -25.57 -3.38 -4.66
N ASP A 11 -26.79 -3.47 -4.15
CA ASP A 11 -27.56 -2.37 -3.58
C ASP A 11 -26.89 -1.74 -2.34
N ARG A 12 -25.97 -2.45 -1.72
CA ARG A 12 -25.20 -1.98 -0.57
C ARG A 12 -23.95 -1.18 -0.94
N ILE A 13 -23.61 -1.06 -2.20
CA ILE A 13 -22.46 -0.22 -2.62
C ILE A 13 -22.68 1.22 -2.18
N ARG A 14 -21.65 1.81 -1.58
CA ARG A 14 -21.66 3.20 -1.11
C ARG A 14 -20.53 3.98 -1.73
N VAL A 15 -20.84 5.17 -2.18
CA VAL A 15 -19.88 6.11 -2.77
C VAL A 15 -19.54 7.18 -1.74
N CYS A 16 -18.27 7.48 -1.64
CA CYS A 16 -17.71 8.46 -0.74
C CYS A 16 -16.86 9.45 -1.54
N ALA A 17 -16.98 10.73 -1.27
CA ALA A 17 -16.08 11.72 -1.82
C ALA A 17 -15.24 12.35 -0.71
N ASN A 18 -13.95 12.56 -1.00
CA ASN A 18 -13.05 13.32 -0.16
C ASN A 18 -12.44 14.44 -1.01
N SER A 19 -13.08 15.60 -0.99
CA SER A 19 -12.71 16.75 -1.81
C SER A 19 -11.32 17.28 -1.45
N ARG A 20 -10.93 17.23 -0.18
CA ARG A 20 -9.63 17.70 0.31
C ARG A 20 -8.45 17.02 -0.38
N PHE A 21 -8.61 15.73 -0.69
CA PHE A 21 -7.56 14.92 -1.34
C PHE A 21 -7.88 14.58 -2.79
N GLY A 22 -8.98 15.14 -3.34
CA GLY A 22 -9.40 14.85 -4.71
C GLY A 22 -9.70 13.38 -4.97
N LYS A 23 -10.31 12.69 -3.98
CA LYS A 23 -10.57 11.24 -4.06
C LYS A 23 -12.05 10.94 -4.07
N ILE A 24 -12.43 9.94 -4.85
CA ILE A 24 -13.72 9.26 -4.81
C ILE A 24 -13.46 7.81 -4.43
N ALA A 25 -14.26 7.27 -3.52
CA ALA A 25 -14.16 5.87 -3.10
C ALA A 25 -15.51 5.17 -3.25
N TRP A 26 -15.46 3.91 -3.62
CA TRP A 26 -16.60 2.99 -3.66
C TRP A 26 -16.32 1.88 -2.67
N HIS A 27 -17.17 1.78 -1.65
CA HIS A 27 -17.18 0.63 -0.74
C HIS A 27 -18.19 -0.38 -1.27
N PHE A 28 -17.78 -1.63 -1.35
CA PHE A 28 -18.61 -2.69 -1.94
C PHE A 28 -18.59 -3.97 -1.09
N PRO A 29 -19.67 -4.76 -1.15
CA PRO A 29 -19.76 -6.01 -0.43
C PRO A 29 -18.84 -7.07 -1.03
N THR A 30 -18.25 -7.88 -0.16
CA THR A 30 -17.36 -8.97 -0.55
C THR A 30 -17.96 -10.33 -0.19
N ASN A 31 -17.67 -11.33 -1.04
CA ASN A 31 -18.17 -12.69 -0.85
C ASN A 31 -17.82 -13.28 0.52
N GLY A 32 -18.76 -14.00 1.11
CA GLY A 32 -18.55 -14.67 2.40
C GLY A 32 -18.64 -13.79 3.64
N ASN A 33 -18.97 -12.49 3.47
CA ASN A 33 -19.05 -11.52 4.56
C ASN A 33 -20.46 -11.02 4.86
N GLY A 34 -21.50 -11.82 4.56
CA GLY A 34 -22.89 -11.47 4.87
C GLY A 34 -23.43 -10.26 4.10
N GLY A 35 -22.85 -9.93 2.95
CA GLY A 35 -23.23 -8.79 2.13
C GLY A 35 -22.71 -7.45 2.68
N GLU A 36 -21.77 -7.45 3.59
CA GLU A 36 -21.21 -6.22 4.16
C GLU A 36 -20.04 -5.66 3.34
N ASN A 37 -19.88 -4.33 3.35
CA ASN A 37 -18.89 -3.61 2.55
C ASN A 37 -17.48 -3.73 3.14
N TYR A 38 -16.80 -4.84 2.88
CA TYR A 38 -15.40 -5.02 3.29
C TYR A 38 -14.39 -4.68 2.19
N GLY A 39 -14.83 -4.46 0.97
CA GLY A 39 -13.98 -4.02 -0.12
C GLY A 39 -14.11 -2.51 -0.38
N TYR A 40 -13.04 -1.90 -0.87
CA TYR A 40 -13.10 -0.55 -1.42
C TYR A 40 -12.19 -0.38 -2.63
N VAL A 41 -12.59 0.54 -3.49
CA VAL A 41 -11.78 1.07 -4.58
C VAL A 41 -11.80 2.58 -4.47
N LYS A 42 -10.66 3.22 -4.60
CA LYS A 42 -10.53 4.69 -4.59
C LYS A 42 -9.90 5.16 -5.89
N TYR A 43 -10.40 6.25 -6.40
CA TYR A 43 -9.83 6.97 -7.53
C TYR A 43 -9.37 8.35 -7.09
N ASN A 44 -8.10 8.66 -7.33
CA ASN A 44 -7.55 9.99 -7.12
C ASN A 44 -7.64 10.77 -8.43
N ILE A 45 -8.51 11.78 -8.47
CA ILE A 45 -8.78 12.59 -9.66
C ILE A 45 -7.56 13.44 -10.06
N VAL A 46 -6.78 13.90 -9.08
CA VAL A 46 -5.64 14.78 -9.33
C VAL A 46 -4.45 14.02 -9.90
N LEU A 47 -4.22 12.80 -9.38
CA LEU A 47 -3.07 11.98 -9.76
C LEU A 47 -3.40 10.96 -10.85
N ASP A 48 -4.67 10.84 -11.25
CA ASP A 48 -5.17 9.80 -12.18
C ASP A 48 -4.74 8.40 -11.76
N GLN A 49 -4.93 8.07 -10.48
CA GLN A 49 -4.47 6.82 -9.89
C GLN A 49 -5.59 6.10 -9.15
N TRP A 50 -5.55 4.78 -9.27
CA TRP A 50 -6.44 3.89 -8.55
C TRP A 50 -5.74 3.26 -7.35
N ASP A 51 -6.47 3.18 -6.24
CA ASP A 51 -6.10 2.50 -5.02
C ASP A 51 -7.23 1.55 -4.64
N TYR A 52 -6.91 0.40 -4.08
CA TYR A 52 -7.90 -0.56 -3.63
C TYR A 52 -7.45 -1.25 -2.36
N GLY A 53 -8.41 -1.73 -1.61
CA GLY A 53 -8.15 -2.54 -0.44
C GLY A 53 -9.34 -3.44 -0.15
N SER A 54 -9.06 -4.50 0.56
CA SER A 54 -10.06 -5.35 1.15
C SER A 54 -9.81 -5.45 2.63
N ASN A 55 -10.88 -5.49 3.39
CA ASN A 55 -10.81 -5.75 4.81
C ASN A 55 -11.18 -7.20 5.03
N SER A 56 -10.34 -7.90 5.75
CA SER A 56 -10.76 -9.16 6.32
C SER A 56 -11.71 -8.89 7.50
N THR A 57 -12.51 -9.87 7.84
CA THR A 57 -13.31 -9.88 9.10
C THR A 57 -12.45 -9.60 10.34
N ALA A 58 -11.13 -9.72 10.22
CA ALA A 58 -10.16 -9.40 11.28
C ALA A 58 -9.94 -7.87 11.45
N ASN A 59 -10.32 -7.04 10.47
CA ASN A 59 -10.19 -5.58 10.59
C ASN A 59 -11.47 -4.86 10.13
N PRO A 60 -12.51 -4.83 10.96
CA PRO A 60 -13.79 -4.20 10.64
C PRO A 60 -13.70 -2.66 10.57
N TYR A 61 -12.56 -2.07 10.94
CA TYR A 61 -12.40 -0.62 11.04
C TYR A 61 -12.43 0.12 9.70
N VAL A 62 -12.31 -0.58 8.59
CA VAL A 62 -12.25 0.04 7.25
C VAL A 62 -13.56 -0.15 6.46
N ALA A 63 -14.43 -1.07 6.89
CA ALA A 63 -15.74 -1.27 6.27
C ALA A 63 -16.65 -0.07 6.54
N ARG A 64 -17.35 0.43 5.52
CA ARG A 64 -18.24 1.59 5.62
C ARG A 64 -19.60 1.30 5.02
N SER A 65 -20.64 1.47 5.85
CA SER A 65 -22.03 1.32 5.45
C SER A 65 -22.67 2.63 5.00
N ALA A 66 -22.19 3.76 5.51
CA ALA A 66 -22.65 5.10 5.14
C ALA A 66 -21.51 6.11 5.25
N TRP A 67 -21.66 7.26 4.57
CA TRP A 67 -20.62 8.27 4.51
C TRP A 67 -21.21 9.68 4.43
N ILE A 68 -20.59 10.61 5.13
CA ILE A 68 -20.83 12.05 5.03
C ILE A 68 -19.49 12.69 4.59
N ASN A 69 -19.56 13.46 3.53
CA ASN A 69 -18.39 14.16 3.00
C ASN A 69 -17.89 15.25 3.96
N GLU A 70 -16.62 15.63 3.78
CA GLU A 70 -16.08 16.82 4.45
C GLU A 70 -16.98 18.04 4.23
N SER A 71 -17.18 18.79 5.28
CA SER A 71 -17.98 20.01 5.27
C SER A 71 -17.34 21.10 6.12
N VAL A 72 -17.96 22.27 6.18
CA VAL A 72 -17.57 23.36 7.10
C VAL A 72 -17.57 22.90 8.57
N LEU A 73 -18.32 21.84 8.89
CA LEU A 73 -18.47 21.32 10.25
C LEU A 73 -17.34 20.34 10.65
N GLY A 74 -16.52 19.90 9.73
CA GLY A 74 -15.40 19.02 10.05
C GLY A 74 -15.02 18.01 8.96
N PRO A 75 -14.15 17.06 9.33
CA PRO A 75 -13.65 16.04 8.43
C PRO A 75 -14.76 15.06 8.00
N PRO A 76 -14.51 14.23 6.96
CA PRO A 76 -15.46 13.20 6.55
C PRO A 76 -15.77 12.23 7.68
N ILE A 77 -17.02 11.79 7.75
CA ILE A 77 -17.49 10.82 8.75
C ILE A 77 -18.03 9.59 8.04
N GLY A 78 -17.54 8.42 8.42
CA GLY A 78 -18.03 7.12 7.93
C GLY A 78 -18.65 6.29 9.04
N ALA A 79 -19.79 5.64 8.77
CA ALA A 79 -20.38 4.67 9.68
C ALA A 79 -19.70 3.31 9.51
N GLY A 80 -19.14 2.78 10.58
CA GLY A 80 -18.59 1.43 10.64
C GLY A 80 -19.67 0.36 10.84
N LEU A 81 -19.30 -0.89 10.57
CA LEU A 81 -20.21 -2.04 10.80
C LEU A 81 -20.36 -2.39 12.28
N ASN A 82 -19.45 -1.91 13.11
CA ASN A 82 -19.41 -2.09 14.56
C ASN A 82 -20.22 -1.05 15.35
N GLN A 83 -21.12 -0.31 14.69
CA GLN A 83 -22.00 0.71 15.27
C GLN A 83 -21.29 2.00 15.72
N TYR A 84 -20.03 2.20 15.32
CA TYR A 84 -19.30 3.44 15.57
C TYR A 84 -19.31 4.36 14.36
N LEU A 85 -19.21 5.66 14.62
CA LEU A 85 -18.94 6.69 13.62
C LEU A 85 -17.45 7.05 13.67
N TYR A 86 -16.79 6.98 12.52
CA TYR A 86 -15.37 7.27 12.41
C TYR A 86 -15.14 8.59 11.69
N GLN A 87 -14.35 9.45 12.29
CA GLN A 87 -13.80 10.61 11.58
C GLN A 87 -12.62 10.15 10.73
N HIS A 88 -12.64 10.53 9.46
CA HIS A 88 -11.58 10.19 8.51
C HIS A 88 -10.57 11.32 8.37
N GLU A 89 -9.35 10.97 7.94
CA GLU A 89 -8.27 11.92 7.64
C GLU A 89 -7.82 12.76 8.85
N THR A 90 -7.98 12.24 10.06
CA THR A 90 -7.61 12.92 11.31
C THR A 90 -6.33 12.37 11.94
N SER A 91 -5.95 11.14 11.60
CA SER A 91 -4.75 10.48 12.12
C SER A 91 -4.05 9.65 11.04
N THR A 92 -2.94 9.02 11.40
CA THR A 92 -2.17 8.07 10.58
C THR A 92 -2.36 6.62 11.01
N ASP A 93 -3.35 6.35 11.81
CA ASP A 93 -3.76 5.01 12.24
C ASP A 93 -5.27 4.81 12.02
N ALA A 94 -5.72 3.58 12.14
CA ALA A 94 -7.13 3.19 12.07
C ALA A 94 -7.65 2.88 13.48
N ASP A 95 -8.05 3.93 14.22
CA ASP A 95 -8.58 3.80 15.58
C ASP A 95 -7.60 3.08 16.53
N GLY A 96 -6.32 3.53 16.52
CA GLY A 96 -5.26 2.93 17.34
C GLY A 96 -4.68 1.62 16.77
N VAL A 97 -5.11 1.21 15.59
CA VAL A 97 -4.56 0.04 14.88
C VAL A 97 -3.70 0.51 13.73
N ALA A 98 -2.60 -0.18 13.48
CA ALA A 98 -1.74 0.12 12.34
C ALA A 98 -2.51 0.02 11.02
N MET A 99 -2.31 0.98 10.12
CA MET A 99 -2.77 0.88 8.75
C MET A 99 -1.69 0.18 7.93
N ASP A 100 -1.98 -1.06 7.51
CA ASP A 100 -1.11 -1.75 6.56
C ASP A 100 -1.12 -0.99 5.24
N SER A 101 0.03 -0.46 4.88
CA SER A 101 0.22 0.25 3.62
C SER A 101 1.38 -0.35 2.84
N TYR A 102 1.17 -0.63 1.58
CA TYR A 102 2.23 -1.13 0.73
C TYR A 102 2.14 -0.61 -0.71
N PHE A 103 3.26 -0.62 -1.36
CA PHE A 103 3.41 -0.39 -2.78
C PHE A 103 4.30 -1.48 -3.35
N GLN A 104 3.89 -2.08 -4.45
CA GLN A 104 4.70 -3.07 -5.16
C GLN A 104 4.74 -2.71 -6.66
N THR A 105 5.94 -2.67 -7.22
CA THR A 105 6.11 -2.45 -8.66
C THR A 105 5.75 -3.70 -9.45
N GLY A 106 5.39 -3.55 -10.71
CA GLY A 106 5.53 -4.65 -11.66
C GLY A 106 7.00 -5.09 -11.78
N TYR A 107 7.21 -6.23 -12.42
CA TYR A 107 8.58 -6.66 -12.75
C TYR A 107 9.16 -5.75 -13.83
N PHE A 108 10.35 -5.25 -13.60
CA PHE A 108 11.09 -4.44 -14.55
C PHE A 108 12.50 -5.01 -14.78
N VAL A 109 13.01 -4.71 -15.96
CA VAL A 109 14.37 -5.07 -16.36
C VAL A 109 15.30 -3.94 -15.96
N LEU A 110 16.41 -4.28 -15.32
CA LEU A 110 17.36 -3.27 -14.84
C LEU A 110 18.31 -2.76 -15.90
N ASN A 111 18.48 -3.52 -16.97
CA ASN A 111 19.29 -3.19 -18.14
C ASN A 111 18.72 -3.90 -19.36
N GLU A 112 19.53 -4.20 -20.38
CA GLU A 112 19.12 -5.04 -21.49
C GLU A 112 18.70 -6.45 -21.01
N ALA A 113 17.63 -6.97 -21.60
CA ALA A 113 16.94 -8.17 -21.11
C ALA A 113 17.78 -9.48 -21.18
N ASP A 114 18.92 -9.46 -21.84
CA ASP A 114 19.81 -10.63 -22.05
C ASP A 114 20.93 -10.74 -21.00
N VAL A 115 21.02 -9.78 -20.07
CA VAL A 115 22.10 -9.72 -19.09
C VAL A 115 21.54 -9.87 -17.66
N LYS A 116 22.16 -10.74 -16.86
CA LYS A 116 21.91 -10.76 -15.42
C LYS A 116 22.56 -9.55 -14.75
N MET A 117 21.84 -8.99 -13.82
CA MET A 117 22.28 -7.83 -13.06
C MET A 117 22.57 -8.24 -11.62
N PHE A 118 23.69 -7.74 -11.11
CA PHE A 118 24.02 -7.84 -9.68
C PHE A 118 23.73 -6.49 -9.01
N ILE A 119 22.90 -6.52 -7.98
CA ILE A 119 22.61 -5.38 -7.12
C ILE A 119 23.21 -5.67 -5.75
N ASP A 120 24.11 -4.81 -5.31
CA ASP A 120 24.80 -4.94 -4.03
C ASP A 120 24.53 -3.79 -3.07
N GLN A 121 23.98 -2.67 -3.54
CA GLN A 121 23.72 -1.53 -2.69
C GLN A 121 22.48 -0.76 -3.18
N VAL A 122 21.62 -0.38 -2.23
CA VAL A 122 20.39 0.39 -2.50
C VAL A 122 20.28 1.52 -1.49
N TRP A 123 20.03 2.74 -2.00
CA TRP A 123 19.76 3.94 -1.21
C TRP A 123 18.29 4.28 -1.30
N PRO A 124 17.55 4.11 -0.20
CA PRO A 124 16.17 4.55 -0.16
C PRO A 124 16.12 6.07 -0.02
N ASP A 125 15.52 6.73 -0.99
CA ASP A 125 15.22 8.15 -0.90
C ASP A 125 13.76 8.30 -0.51
N MET A 126 13.53 8.48 0.78
CA MET A 126 12.20 8.48 1.37
C MET A 126 12.07 9.62 2.37
N LYS A 127 10.85 10.14 2.48
CA LYS A 127 10.45 10.95 3.61
C LYS A 127 9.48 10.15 4.45
N TRP A 128 9.78 10.00 5.72
CA TRP A 128 8.90 9.35 6.67
C TRP A 128 8.91 10.06 8.00
N GLY A 129 7.91 9.79 8.80
CA GLY A 129 7.73 10.39 10.10
C GLY A 129 6.80 9.60 10.98
N TYR A 130 6.52 10.16 12.11
CA TYR A 130 5.65 9.59 13.11
C TYR A 130 4.73 10.69 13.67
N TYR A 131 3.43 10.43 13.71
CA TYR A 131 2.47 11.37 14.27
C TYR A 131 2.30 11.11 15.77
N GLY A 132 2.64 12.13 16.56
CA GLY A 132 2.48 12.06 18.03
C GLY A 132 3.57 11.33 18.79
N GLY A 133 4.71 10.97 18.15
CA GLY A 133 5.80 10.25 18.81
C GLY A 133 7.19 10.68 18.37
N THR A 134 8.20 10.17 19.07
CA THR A 134 9.62 10.43 18.80
C THR A 134 10.29 9.37 17.93
N GLN A 135 9.63 8.28 17.67
CA GLN A 135 10.19 7.16 16.91
C GLN A 135 9.74 7.23 15.44
N GLY A 136 10.67 7.17 14.52
CA GLY A 136 10.37 7.09 13.09
C GLY A 136 9.72 5.75 12.72
N ALA A 137 8.93 5.74 11.64
CA ALA A 137 8.34 4.53 11.08
C ALA A 137 9.42 3.54 10.65
N ASN A 138 9.20 2.27 10.90
CA ASN A 138 9.92 1.20 10.25
C ASN A 138 9.25 0.88 8.92
N ILE A 139 10.04 0.86 7.88
CA ILE A 139 9.57 0.52 6.53
C ILE A 139 10.29 -0.74 6.10
N LEU A 140 9.55 -1.68 5.57
CA LEU A 140 10.07 -2.95 5.10
C LEU A 140 10.23 -2.91 3.59
N LEU A 141 11.42 -3.23 3.11
CA LEU A 141 11.76 -3.28 1.70
C LEU A 141 12.08 -4.72 1.30
N THR A 142 11.34 -5.24 0.34
CA THR A 142 11.55 -6.60 -0.20
C THR A 142 11.75 -6.55 -1.70
N PHE A 143 12.72 -7.30 -2.20
CA PHE A 143 12.96 -7.48 -3.63
C PHE A 143 12.52 -8.88 -4.04
N TYR A 144 11.67 -8.97 -5.04
CA TYR A 144 11.27 -10.21 -5.69
C TYR A 144 12.02 -10.33 -7.00
N VAL A 145 12.86 -11.34 -7.11
CA VAL A 145 13.80 -11.49 -8.22
C VAL A 145 13.51 -12.78 -8.98
N THR A 146 13.48 -12.70 -10.29
CA THR A 146 13.30 -13.85 -11.18
C THR A 146 14.11 -13.68 -12.45
N ASP A 147 14.45 -14.78 -13.10
CA ASP A 147 15.14 -14.77 -14.38
C ASP A 147 14.16 -14.77 -15.56
N TYR A 148 12.95 -15.33 -15.40
CA TYR A 148 11.93 -15.45 -16.45
C TYR A 148 10.55 -15.05 -15.97
N ALA A 149 9.76 -14.51 -16.86
CA ALA A 149 8.35 -14.23 -16.58
C ALA A 149 7.58 -15.53 -16.29
N GLY A 150 6.77 -15.54 -15.23
CA GLY A 150 6.02 -16.72 -14.79
C GLY A 150 6.77 -17.69 -13.88
N GLN A 151 8.05 -17.50 -13.66
CA GLN A 151 8.80 -18.25 -12.67
C GLN A 151 8.48 -17.77 -11.26
N THR A 152 8.49 -18.68 -10.27
CA THR A 152 8.37 -18.30 -8.86
C THR A 152 9.55 -17.42 -8.46
N PRO A 153 9.32 -16.19 -7.99
CA PRO A 153 10.39 -15.28 -7.63
C PRO A 153 11.10 -15.71 -6.34
N ILE A 154 12.36 -15.35 -6.22
CA ILE A 154 13.10 -15.42 -4.97
C ILE A 154 12.95 -14.08 -4.26
N ALA A 155 12.53 -14.13 -3.00
CA ALA A 155 12.42 -12.95 -2.16
C ALA A 155 13.72 -12.67 -1.40
N TYR A 156 14.20 -11.44 -1.49
CA TYR A 156 15.33 -10.91 -0.71
C TYR A 156 14.83 -9.82 0.24
N GLY A 157 14.94 -10.05 1.53
CA GLY A 157 14.37 -9.20 2.59
C GLY A 157 13.37 -9.96 3.45
N PRO A 158 12.50 -9.27 4.21
CA PRO A 158 12.41 -7.79 4.27
C PRO A 158 13.63 -7.13 4.94
N TYR A 159 14.07 -6.01 4.36
CA TYR A 159 15.06 -5.14 4.97
C TYR A 159 14.35 -4.01 5.70
N THR A 160 14.62 -3.85 6.99
CA THR A 160 14.04 -2.77 7.78
C THR A 160 14.77 -1.47 7.49
N LEU A 161 14.02 -0.47 7.04
CA LEU A 161 14.49 0.90 6.81
C LEU A 161 13.98 1.78 7.94
N THR A 162 14.90 2.54 8.53
CA THR A 162 14.61 3.57 9.52
C THR A 162 15.09 4.92 9.01
N GLN A 163 14.74 6.00 9.68
CA GLN A 163 15.21 7.34 9.34
C GLN A 163 16.75 7.45 9.35
N ALA A 164 17.44 6.60 10.11
CA ALA A 164 18.89 6.54 10.15
C ALA A 164 19.52 5.68 9.05
N THR A 165 18.72 4.94 8.29
CA THR A 165 19.21 4.03 7.24
C THR A 165 19.64 4.83 6.02
N THR A 166 20.94 4.90 5.77
CA THR A 166 21.49 5.56 4.58
C THR A 166 21.47 4.65 3.35
N TYR A 167 21.76 3.38 3.53
CA TYR A 167 21.72 2.38 2.47
C TYR A 167 21.55 0.97 3.05
N ILE A 168 21.15 0.04 2.19
CA ILE A 168 21.15 -1.41 2.47
C ILE A 168 22.00 -2.16 1.44
N THR A 169 22.40 -3.39 1.77
CA THR A 169 23.24 -4.25 0.92
C THR A 169 22.53 -5.56 0.62
N PRO A 170 21.55 -5.61 -0.30
CA PRO A 170 20.71 -6.78 -0.51
C PRO A 170 21.46 -7.94 -1.21
N ARG A 171 22.44 -7.68 -2.07
CA ARG A 171 23.30 -8.64 -2.77
C ARG A 171 22.53 -9.75 -3.46
N PHE A 172 21.83 -9.42 -4.52
CA PHE A 172 21.14 -10.41 -5.33
C PHE A 172 21.47 -10.30 -6.82
N ARG A 173 21.18 -11.37 -7.55
CA ARG A 173 21.35 -11.48 -9.01
C ARG A 173 20.02 -11.85 -9.65
N GLY A 174 19.72 -11.27 -10.80
CA GLY A 174 18.56 -11.62 -11.60
C GLY A 174 18.36 -10.72 -12.79
N ARG A 175 17.40 -11.04 -13.61
CA ARG A 175 17.01 -10.25 -14.78
C ARG A 175 15.85 -9.33 -14.52
N LEU A 176 14.84 -9.85 -13.83
CA LEU A 176 13.59 -9.17 -13.52
C LEU A 176 13.51 -8.95 -12.03
N VAL A 177 13.17 -7.73 -11.64
CA VAL A 177 13.04 -7.35 -10.23
C VAL A 177 11.71 -6.65 -10.03
N SER A 178 11.00 -7.00 -8.96
CA SER A 178 9.87 -6.26 -8.42
C SER A 178 10.22 -5.81 -7.01
N ILE A 179 9.88 -4.59 -6.66
CA ILE A 179 10.18 -3.99 -5.37
C ILE A 179 8.88 -3.81 -4.61
N LYS A 180 8.82 -4.34 -3.39
CA LYS A 180 7.73 -4.11 -2.44
C LYS A 180 8.23 -3.29 -1.28
N ILE A 181 7.50 -2.22 -0.96
CA ILE A 181 7.72 -1.36 0.20
C ILE A 181 6.44 -1.38 1.00
N GLU A 182 6.56 -1.65 2.29
CA GLU A 182 5.40 -1.75 3.18
C GLU A 182 5.69 -1.20 4.57
N SER A 183 4.64 -0.78 5.25
CA SER A 183 4.67 -0.39 6.66
C SER A 183 3.38 -0.81 7.34
N ASN A 184 3.52 -1.28 8.57
CA ASN A 184 2.42 -1.64 9.46
C ASN A 184 2.61 -1.06 10.89
N ASP A 185 3.41 -0.03 11.04
CA ASP A 185 3.61 0.63 12.34
C ASP A 185 2.49 1.61 12.65
N ILE A 186 2.01 1.62 13.89
CA ILE A 186 1.00 2.56 14.37
C ILE A 186 1.55 3.99 14.30
N GLY A 187 0.75 4.92 13.80
CA GLY A 187 1.09 6.35 13.77
C GLY A 187 2.14 6.73 12.75
N SER A 188 2.58 5.81 11.92
CA SER A 188 3.61 6.05 10.91
C SER A 188 3.04 6.61 9.61
N PHE A 189 3.84 7.42 8.92
CA PHE A 189 3.58 7.78 7.53
C PHE A 189 4.87 7.80 6.72
N TRP A 190 4.77 7.53 5.45
CA TRP A 190 5.92 7.58 4.55
C TRP A 190 5.53 8.08 3.16
N ARG A 191 6.51 8.66 2.50
CA ARG A 191 6.42 9.08 1.11
C ARG A 191 7.65 8.57 0.37
N LEU A 192 7.41 7.74 -0.63
CA LEU A 192 8.45 7.23 -1.50
C LEU A 192 8.95 8.34 -2.43
N GLY A 193 10.26 8.55 -2.44
CA GLY A 193 10.99 9.30 -3.45
C GLY A 193 11.63 8.37 -4.48
N ASN A 194 12.83 8.70 -4.91
CA ASN A 194 13.58 7.86 -5.84
C ASN A 194 14.38 6.79 -5.09
N ILE A 195 14.27 5.55 -5.54
CA ILE A 195 15.16 4.49 -5.07
C ILE A 195 16.36 4.46 -6.00
N ARG A 196 17.55 4.69 -5.43
CA ARG A 196 18.82 4.59 -6.16
C ARG A 196 19.46 3.25 -5.83
N TYR A 197 20.05 2.62 -6.81
CA TYR A 197 20.68 1.32 -6.66
C TYR A 197 21.97 1.25 -7.45
N ARG A 198 22.96 0.51 -6.93
CA ARG A 198 24.19 0.18 -7.63
C ARG A 198 24.01 -1.13 -8.35
N ILE A 199 24.15 -1.07 -9.67
CA ILE A 199 24.00 -2.23 -10.57
C ILE A 199 25.33 -2.50 -11.23
N GLN A 200 25.64 -3.79 -11.37
CA GLN A 200 26.76 -4.27 -12.16
C GLN A 200 26.25 -5.37 -13.10
N ALA A 201 26.70 -5.35 -14.35
CA ALA A 201 26.44 -6.45 -15.28
C ALA A 201 27.17 -7.70 -14.79
N ASP A 202 26.49 -8.82 -14.71
CA ASP A 202 27.01 -10.04 -14.10
C ASP A 202 26.78 -11.28 -14.98
N GLY A 203 27.28 -11.18 -16.21
CA GLY A 203 27.28 -12.26 -17.17
C GLY A 203 26.04 -12.35 -18.06
N ARG A 204 26.21 -13.09 -19.14
CA ARG A 204 25.13 -13.52 -20.05
C ARG A 204 24.71 -14.95 -19.69
N PHE A 205 23.53 -15.34 -20.16
CA PHE A 205 23.09 -16.74 -20.12
C PHE A 205 23.91 -17.60 -21.02
#